data_aae0da2f9bcc976c22b7b460b9c341c4
#
_entry.id   aae0da2f9bcc976c22b7b460b9c341c4
#
_cell.length_a   1.000
_cell.length_b   1.000
_cell.length_c   1.000
_cell.angle_alpha   90.00
_cell.angle_beta   90.00
_cell.angle_gamma   90.00
#
_symmetry.space_group_name_H-M   'P 1'
#
loop_
_entity.id
_entity.type
_entity.pdbx_description
1 polymer ?
#
loop_
_entity_poly.entity_id
_entity_poly.type
_entity_poly.pdbx_seq_one_letter_code
_entity_poly.pdbx_strand_id
1 'polypeptide(L)'
;MDTMQDSQQPFELVTSYQPAGDQPQAIEKLVSGIEKGYHDQLLLGVTGSGKTYTMANVISQLQRPTIVMAHNKTLAAQLYGEFKSFFPNNAVEYFVSYYDYYQPEAYVPSSDTFIEKDSAINDHIDQMRLSATRTLLERRDAIIVASVSAIYGLGDPNAYMSMLLHIVQGDRISRDDIIRRLVEMQYTRNELEFLRGTYRIRGEIIDIFPAESDQNAIRIELFDDEVESIRWFDPLTGKLVRKAPRVTIYPKSHYVTPKDNLQRAI
;
A
#
# COMPACT_ATOMS: atom_id res chain seq x y z
N MET A 1 -21.90 4.12 -8.87
CA MET A 1 -20.62 3.65 -9.38
C MET A 1 -20.03 4.79 -10.21
N ASP A 2 -19.44 5.76 -9.56
CA ASP A 2 -18.85 6.87 -10.29
C ASP A 2 -17.47 7.14 -9.71
N THR A 3 -16.54 6.60 -10.44
CA THR A 3 -15.18 7.02 -10.73
C THR A 3 -14.37 7.62 -9.57
N MET A 4 -13.59 6.74 -8.90
CA MET A 4 -12.24 7.14 -8.55
C MET A 4 -11.71 7.94 -9.75
N GLN A 5 -11.41 9.21 -9.57
CA GLN A 5 -10.70 9.94 -10.63
C GLN A 5 -9.39 9.18 -10.84
N ASP A 6 -9.34 8.45 -11.95
CA ASP A 6 -8.12 7.91 -12.51
C ASP A 6 -7.13 9.08 -12.58
N SER A 7 -6.22 9.15 -11.62
CA SER A 7 -5.02 9.96 -11.81
C SER A 7 -4.19 9.21 -12.85
N GLN A 8 -4.52 9.43 -14.13
CA GLN A 8 -3.79 8.88 -15.26
C GLN A 8 -2.48 9.64 -15.42
N GLN A 9 -1.65 9.58 -14.38
CA GLN A 9 -0.28 10.05 -14.49
C GLN A 9 0.50 8.98 -15.24
N PRO A 10 1.09 9.30 -16.40
CA PRO A 10 1.89 8.33 -17.12
C PRO A 10 3.16 7.99 -16.34
N PHE A 11 3.72 6.81 -16.58
CA PHE A 11 5.06 6.50 -16.12
C PHE A 11 6.08 7.40 -16.83
N GLU A 12 6.81 8.18 -16.04
CA GLU A 12 7.86 9.07 -16.52
C GLU A 12 9.23 8.54 -16.09
N LEU A 13 9.97 7.97 -17.04
CA LEU A 13 11.32 7.50 -16.80
C LEU A 13 12.29 8.67 -16.73
N VAL A 14 12.85 8.92 -15.55
CA VAL A 14 13.85 9.98 -15.32
C VAL A 14 15.23 9.36 -15.20
N THR A 15 16.08 9.59 -16.17
CA THR A 15 17.43 9.01 -16.21
C THR A 15 18.36 9.82 -17.09
N SER A 16 19.66 9.82 -16.77
CA SER A 16 20.73 10.34 -17.63
C SER A 16 21.30 9.27 -18.57
N TYR A 17 20.91 7.99 -18.40
CA TYR A 17 21.38 6.90 -19.22
C TYR A 17 20.61 6.81 -20.54
N GLN A 18 21.31 6.30 -21.57
CA GLN A 18 20.70 5.89 -22.83
C GLN A 18 20.86 4.38 -23.02
N PRO A 19 19.87 3.68 -23.58
CA PRO A 19 20.01 2.26 -23.87
C PRO A 19 21.23 2.00 -24.79
N ALA A 20 22.09 1.06 -24.40
CA ALA A 20 23.33 0.76 -25.11
C ALA A 20 23.51 -0.75 -25.32
N GLY A 21 24.38 -1.12 -26.26
CA GLY A 21 24.62 -2.52 -26.62
C GLY A 21 23.37 -3.23 -27.10
N ASP A 22 23.03 -4.36 -26.49
CA ASP A 22 21.85 -5.16 -26.84
C ASP A 22 20.55 -4.66 -26.16
N GLN A 23 20.62 -3.67 -25.29
CA GLN A 23 19.44 -3.17 -24.55
C GLN A 23 18.32 -2.63 -25.45
N PRO A 24 18.59 -1.82 -26.52
CA PRO A 24 17.52 -1.33 -27.40
C PRO A 24 16.74 -2.49 -28.04
N GLN A 25 17.44 -3.50 -28.53
CA GLN A 25 16.80 -4.68 -29.15
C GLN A 25 16.01 -5.51 -28.11
N ALA A 26 16.54 -5.66 -26.89
CA ALA A 26 15.84 -6.36 -25.80
C ALA A 26 14.55 -5.65 -25.39
N ILE A 27 14.57 -4.31 -25.27
CA ILE A 27 13.41 -3.49 -24.96
C ILE A 27 12.34 -3.67 -26.04
N GLU A 28 12.70 -3.50 -27.32
CA GLU A 28 11.78 -3.65 -28.45
C GLU A 28 11.10 -5.05 -28.47
N LYS A 29 11.92 -6.11 -28.28
CA LYS A 29 11.40 -7.49 -28.26
C LYS A 29 10.43 -7.73 -27.09
N LEU A 30 10.77 -7.26 -25.88
CA LEU A 30 9.94 -7.42 -24.70
C LEU A 30 8.62 -6.66 -24.85
N VAL A 31 8.64 -5.41 -25.30
CA VAL A 31 7.44 -4.60 -25.53
C VAL A 31 6.57 -5.26 -26.59
N SER A 32 7.13 -5.56 -27.76
CA SER A 32 6.39 -6.23 -28.86
C SER A 32 5.82 -7.58 -28.44
N GLY A 33 6.54 -8.35 -27.62
CA GLY A 33 6.06 -9.64 -27.11
C GLY A 33 4.82 -9.47 -26.22
N ILE A 34 4.82 -8.49 -25.32
CA ILE A 34 3.66 -8.18 -24.45
C ILE A 34 2.47 -7.69 -25.28
N GLU A 35 2.71 -6.84 -26.28
CA GLU A 35 1.65 -6.34 -27.19
C GLU A 35 1.03 -7.47 -28.03
N LYS A 36 1.82 -8.48 -28.40
CA LYS A 36 1.36 -9.70 -29.08
C LYS A 36 0.69 -10.71 -28.16
N GLY A 37 0.63 -10.43 -26.84
CA GLY A 37 -0.01 -11.31 -25.86
C GLY A 37 0.85 -12.49 -25.40
N TYR A 38 2.18 -12.42 -25.51
CA TYR A 38 3.05 -13.46 -24.94
C TYR A 38 2.94 -13.44 -23.42
N HIS A 39 2.62 -14.60 -22.84
CA HIS A 39 2.48 -14.76 -21.39
C HIS A 39 3.83 -14.74 -20.67
N ASP A 40 4.83 -15.37 -21.29
CA ASP A 40 6.15 -15.58 -20.71
C ASP A 40 7.23 -15.05 -21.63
N GLN A 41 8.17 -14.30 -21.06
CA GLN A 41 9.36 -13.82 -21.76
C GLN A 41 10.55 -13.90 -20.82
N LEU A 42 11.73 -14.22 -21.33
CA LEU A 42 12.96 -14.32 -20.57
C LEU A 42 13.99 -13.28 -21.02
N LEU A 43 14.39 -12.41 -20.11
CA LEU A 43 15.53 -11.51 -20.29
C LEU A 43 16.77 -12.12 -19.63
N LEU A 44 17.69 -12.64 -20.43
CA LEU A 44 18.95 -13.21 -19.97
C LEU A 44 20.07 -12.16 -20.08
N GLY A 45 20.81 -11.97 -18.99
CA GLY A 45 21.93 -11.03 -18.94
C GLY A 45 22.78 -11.24 -17.70
N VAL A 46 24.08 -10.99 -17.81
CA VAL A 46 25.01 -11.05 -16.67
C VAL A 46 24.71 -9.98 -15.64
N THR A 47 25.24 -10.14 -14.43
CA THR A 47 25.16 -9.10 -13.39
C THR A 47 25.80 -7.80 -13.90
N GLY A 48 25.16 -6.66 -13.67
CA GLY A 48 25.63 -5.36 -14.15
C GLY A 48 25.29 -5.02 -15.61
N SER A 49 24.61 -5.91 -16.37
CA SER A 49 24.20 -5.61 -17.75
C SER A 49 23.05 -4.59 -17.88
N GLY A 50 22.58 -4.02 -16.78
CA GLY A 50 21.47 -3.06 -16.78
C GLY A 50 20.09 -3.65 -16.99
N LYS A 51 19.83 -4.89 -16.53
CA LYS A 51 18.50 -5.53 -16.64
C LYS A 51 17.40 -4.69 -16.00
N THR A 52 17.63 -4.10 -14.83
CA THR A 52 16.64 -3.22 -14.17
C THR A 52 16.33 -2.00 -15.01
N TYR A 53 17.35 -1.39 -15.61
CA TYR A 53 17.18 -0.26 -16.53
C TYR A 53 16.42 -0.66 -17.79
N THR A 54 16.73 -1.83 -18.36
CA THR A 54 15.97 -2.40 -19.50
C THR A 54 14.49 -2.55 -19.14
N MET A 55 14.18 -3.11 -17.97
CA MET A 55 12.80 -3.26 -17.50
C MET A 55 12.12 -1.91 -17.20
N ALA A 56 12.85 -0.93 -16.68
CA ALA A 56 12.32 0.42 -16.50
C ALA A 56 11.88 1.05 -17.83
N ASN A 57 12.65 0.87 -18.90
CA ASN A 57 12.27 1.30 -20.24
C ASN A 57 11.03 0.57 -20.77
N VAL A 58 10.92 -0.74 -20.53
CA VAL A 58 9.73 -1.54 -20.89
C VAL A 58 8.49 -1.03 -20.17
N ILE A 59 8.57 -0.78 -18.85
CA ILE A 59 7.46 -0.23 -18.04
C ILE A 59 7.03 1.14 -18.57
N SER A 60 7.99 2.01 -18.83
CA SER A 60 7.74 3.35 -19.35
C SER A 60 7.07 3.34 -20.73
N GLN A 61 7.35 2.35 -21.59
CA GLN A 61 6.70 2.25 -22.89
C GLN A 61 5.31 1.62 -22.82
N LEU A 62 5.12 0.61 -21.98
CA LEU A 62 3.85 -0.12 -21.87
C LEU A 62 2.78 0.62 -21.05
N GLN A 63 3.17 1.50 -20.16
CA GLN A 63 2.25 2.30 -19.32
C GLN A 63 1.25 1.44 -18.52
N ARG A 64 1.70 0.29 -17.96
CA ARG A 64 0.87 -0.66 -17.21
C ARG A 64 1.32 -0.77 -15.76
N PRO A 65 0.40 -0.88 -14.78
CA PRO A 65 0.76 -1.23 -13.42
C PRO A 65 1.62 -2.51 -13.40
N THR A 66 2.66 -2.50 -12.59
CA THR A 66 3.68 -3.55 -12.64
C THR A 66 3.98 -4.09 -11.24
N ILE A 67 4.12 -5.42 -11.11
CA ILE A 67 4.68 -6.06 -9.92
C ILE A 67 6.06 -6.60 -10.27
N VAL A 68 7.05 -6.26 -9.44
CA VAL A 68 8.42 -6.75 -9.50
C VAL A 68 8.65 -7.71 -8.34
N MET A 69 8.74 -9.01 -8.63
CA MET A 69 8.93 -10.04 -7.61
C MET A 69 10.41 -10.33 -7.39
N ALA A 70 10.85 -10.24 -6.14
CA ALA A 70 12.21 -10.60 -5.70
C ALA A 70 12.17 -11.80 -4.75
N HIS A 71 13.18 -12.66 -4.79
CA HIS A 71 13.21 -13.87 -3.97
C HIS A 71 13.54 -13.62 -2.49
N ASN A 72 14.04 -12.44 -2.13
CA ASN A 72 14.31 -12.03 -0.73
C ASN A 72 14.14 -10.53 -0.50
N LYS A 73 14.13 -10.12 0.78
CA LYS A 73 13.97 -8.72 1.19
C LYS A 73 15.12 -7.83 0.70
N THR A 74 16.35 -8.32 0.72
CA THR A 74 17.54 -7.52 0.35
C THR A 74 17.50 -7.13 -1.13
N LEU A 75 17.21 -8.08 -2.00
CA LEU A 75 17.05 -7.80 -3.43
C LEU A 75 15.82 -6.92 -3.69
N ALA A 76 14.71 -7.16 -2.98
CA ALA A 76 13.53 -6.30 -3.09
C ALA A 76 13.86 -4.85 -2.70
N ALA A 77 14.62 -4.62 -1.63
CA ALA A 77 15.03 -3.29 -1.22
C ALA A 77 15.93 -2.61 -2.26
N GLN A 78 16.88 -3.35 -2.84
CA GLN A 78 17.71 -2.83 -3.92
C GLN A 78 16.86 -2.43 -5.13
N LEU A 79 15.99 -3.31 -5.62
CA LEU A 79 15.12 -3.03 -6.77
C LEU A 79 14.16 -1.87 -6.48
N TYR A 80 13.62 -1.78 -5.27
CA TYR A 80 12.80 -0.65 -4.85
C TYR A 80 13.57 0.67 -4.98
N GLY A 81 14.80 0.75 -4.48
CA GLY A 81 15.66 1.93 -4.61
C GLY A 81 15.96 2.29 -6.08
N GLU A 82 16.27 1.29 -6.91
CA GLU A 82 16.53 1.47 -8.33
C GLU A 82 15.28 2.00 -9.07
N PHE A 83 14.12 1.37 -8.91
CA PHE A 83 12.88 1.82 -9.54
C PHE A 83 12.41 3.19 -9.00
N LYS A 84 12.59 3.47 -7.72
CA LYS A 84 12.28 4.78 -7.14
C LYS A 84 13.13 5.90 -7.74
N SER A 85 14.39 5.61 -8.06
CA SER A 85 15.27 6.56 -8.74
C SER A 85 14.92 6.77 -10.22
N PHE A 86 14.43 5.73 -10.91
CA PHE A 86 13.98 5.80 -12.30
C PHE A 86 12.60 6.45 -12.45
N PHE A 87 11.74 6.32 -11.46
CA PHE A 87 10.36 6.82 -11.47
C PHE A 87 10.07 7.70 -10.24
N PRO A 88 10.78 8.82 -10.05
CA PRO A 88 10.65 9.66 -8.86
C PRO A 88 9.26 10.30 -8.71
N ASN A 89 8.54 10.49 -9.81
CA ASN A 89 7.23 11.14 -9.87
C ASN A 89 6.07 10.12 -9.85
N ASN A 90 6.36 8.82 -9.98
CA ASN A 90 5.34 7.76 -10.01
C ASN A 90 5.29 7.00 -8.66
N ALA A 91 4.26 6.19 -8.51
CA ALA A 91 4.07 5.41 -7.29
C ALA A 91 4.91 4.13 -7.31
N VAL A 92 6.08 4.19 -6.71
CA VAL A 92 6.91 3.01 -6.46
C VAL A 92 6.77 2.61 -5.00
N GLU A 93 6.27 1.41 -4.76
CA GLU A 93 5.88 0.90 -3.44
C GLU A 93 6.63 -0.38 -3.09
N TYR A 94 6.76 -0.65 -1.78
CA TYR A 94 7.51 -1.78 -1.25
C TYR A 94 6.58 -2.73 -0.48
N PHE A 95 6.56 -4.01 -0.88
CA PHE A 95 5.67 -5.01 -0.30
C PHE A 95 6.42 -6.29 0.05
N VAL A 96 6.98 -6.36 1.26
CA VAL A 96 7.72 -7.52 1.77
C VAL A 96 7.14 -7.97 3.11
N SER A 97 7.67 -9.06 3.69
CA SER A 97 7.26 -9.50 5.02
C SER A 97 7.57 -8.42 6.07
N TYR A 98 6.61 -8.09 6.92
CA TYR A 98 6.76 -7.13 8.02
C TYR A 98 7.46 -7.71 9.25
N TYR A 99 7.76 -9.01 9.27
CA TYR A 99 8.57 -9.61 10.33
C TYR A 99 10.05 -9.31 10.13
N ASP A 100 10.68 -8.66 11.11
CA ASP A 100 12.14 -8.50 11.14
C ASP A 100 12.81 -9.75 11.67
N TYR A 101 12.15 -10.40 12.62
CA TYR A 101 12.58 -11.65 13.24
C TYR A 101 11.39 -12.57 13.39
N TYR A 102 11.58 -13.85 13.11
CA TYR A 102 10.60 -14.91 13.33
C TYR A 102 11.30 -16.17 13.78
N GLN A 103 11.02 -16.59 15.00
CA GLN A 103 11.45 -17.86 15.55
C GLN A 103 10.23 -18.74 15.76
N PRO A 104 10.10 -19.86 15.02
CA PRO A 104 9.03 -20.82 15.26
C PRO A 104 9.20 -21.52 16.60
N GLU A 105 8.10 -22.03 17.14
CA GLU A 105 8.13 -22.94 18.27
C GLU A 105 9.00 -24.15 17.93
N ALA A 106 9.85 -24.56 18.86
CA ALA A 106 10.66 -25.74 18.70
C ALA A 106 10.86 -26.43 20.06
N TYR A 107 10.87 -27.77 20.04
CA TYR A 107 11.27 -28.59 21.21
C TYR A 107 12.57 -29.29 20.92
N VAL A 108 13.55 -29.14 21.80
CA VAL A 108 14.85 -29.77 21.71
C VAL A 108 14.91 -30.95 22.70
N PRO A 109 14.66 -32.19 22.25
CA PRO A 109 14.57 -33.36 23.17
C PRO A 109 15.85 -33.63 23.95
N SER A 110 17.01 -33.31 23.38
CA SER A 110 18.32 -33.56 24.03
C SER A 110 18.57 -32.72 25.29
N SER A 111 17.92 -31.57 25.40
CA SER A 111 18.06 -30.64 26.53
C SER A 111 16.74 -30.41 27.27
N ASP A 112 15.67 -31.12 26.89
CA ASP A 112 14.30 -30.92 27.40
C ASP A 112 13.89 -29.44 27.41
N THR A 113 14.24 -28.73 26.32
CA THR A 113 14.03 -27.30 26.22
C THR A 113 12.94 -27.01 25.22
N PHE A 114 11.90 -26.28 25.63
CA PHE A 114 10.90 -25.72 24.77
C PHE A 114 11.31 -24.28 24.39
N ILE A 115 11.42 -24.00 23.07
CA ILE A 115 11.68 -22.69 22.53
C ILE A 115 10.33 -22.11 22.15
N GLU A 116 9.93 -21.03 22.80
CA GLU A 116 8.69 -20.35 22.51
C GLU A 116 8.78 -19.62 21.16
N LYS A 117 7.61 -19.45 20.51
CA LYS A 117 7.49 -18.62 19.33
C LYS A 117 7.83 -17.17 19.68
N ASP A 118 8.73 -16.58 18.91
CA ASP A 118 9.07 -15.17 19.03
C ASP A 118 9.02 -14.48 17.66
N SER A 119 8.51 -13.25 17.62
CA SER A 119 8.42 -12.48 16.38
C SER A 119 8.43 -10.99 16.66
N ALA A 120 9.23 -10.24 15.90
CA ALA A 120 9.24 -8.78 15.92
C ALA A 120 8.62 -8.24 14.64
N ILE A 121 7.60 -7.40 14.78
CA ILE A 121 6.92 -6.73 13.67
C ILE A 121 7.58 -5.37 13.45
N ASN A 122 7.88 -5.06 12.20
CA ASN A 122 8.35 -3.75 11.79
C ASN A 122 7.15 -2.90 11.34
N ASP A 123 6.75 -1.95 12.18
CA ASP A 123 5.60 -1.06 11.92
C ASP A 123 5.75 -0.22 10.66
N HIS A 124 6.99 0.15 10.29
CA HIS A 124 7.23 0.91 9.08
C HIS A 124 7.01 0.05 7.82
N ILE A 125 7.48 -1.20 7.83
CA ILE A 125 7.22 -2.12 6.72
C ILE A 125 5.73 -2.45 6.62
N ASP A 126 5.03 -2.61 7.75
CA ASP A 126 3.58 -2.82 7.75
C ASP A 126 2.84 -1.63 7.12
N GLN A 127 3.21 -0.42 7.48
CA GLN A 127 2.72 0.81 6.84
C GLN A 127 2.96 0.83 5.33
N MET A 128 4.19 0.50 4.88
CA MET A 128 4.51 0.45 3.44
C MET A 128 3.64 -0.56 2.68
N ARG A 129 3.31 -1.70 3.30
CA ARG A 129 2.40 -2.70 2.73
C ARG A 129 0.98 -2.15 2.57
N LEU A 130 0.47 -1.45 3.56
CA LEU A 130 -0.84 -0.79 3.50
C LEU A 130 -0.85 0.32 2.44
N SER A 131 0.22 1.12 2.36
CA SER A 131 0.42 2.12 1.31
C SER A 131 0.41 1.50 -0.09
N ALA A 132 1.12 0.39 -0.28
CA ALA A 132 1.16 -0.32 -1.55
C ALA A 132 -0.24 -0.81 -1.98
N THR A 133 -1.02 -1.35 -1.05
CA THR A 133 -2.40 -1.79 -1.33
C THR A 133 -3.30 -0.61 -1.71
N ARG A 134 -3.23 0.49 -0.96
CA ARG A 134 -3.93 1.72 -1.30
C ARG A 134 -3.56 2.22 -2.70
N THR A 135 -2.26 2.29 -2.98
CA THR A 135 -1.72 2.75 -4.27
C THR A 135 -2.28 1.92 -5.44
N LEU A 136 -2.34 0.60 -5.32
CA LEU A 136 -2.94 -0.27 -6.34
C LEU A 136 -4.41 0.01 -6.59
N LEU A 137 -5.15 0.43 -5.57
CA LEU A 137 -6.57 0.75 -5.68
C LEU A 137 -6.82 2.15 -6.23
N GLU A 138 -5.90 3.10 -5.99
CA GLU A 138 -6.09 4.51 -6.37
C GLU A 138 -5.35 4.93 -7.65
N ARG A 139 -4.26 4.21 -8.05
CA ARG A 139 -3.34 4.68 -9.10
C ARG A 139 -3.09 3.62 -10.17
N ARG A 140 -2.93 4.07 -11.41
CA ARG A 140 -2.54 3.22 -12.55
C ARG A 140 -1.04 3.23 -12.83
N ASP A 141 -0.33 4.23 -12.34
CA ASP A 141 1.12 4.39 -12.46
C ASP A 141 1.88 3.77 -11.27
N ALA A 142 1.48 2.56 -10.87
CA ALA A 142 2.01 1.86 -9.71
C ALA A 142 3.04 0.78 -10.09
N ILE A 143 4.21 0.82 -9.45
CA ILE A 143 5.22 -0.24 -9.46
C ILE A 143 5.33 -0.80 -8.04
N ILE A 144 4.95 -2.06 -7.84
CA ILE A 144 5.05 -2.72 -6.54
C ILE A 144 6.25 -3.65 -6.54
N VAL A 145 7.26 -3.34 -5.75
CA VAL A 145 8.40 -4.24 -5.55
C VAL A 145 8.12 -5.13 -4.35
N ALA A 146 7.98 -6.42 -4.61
CA ALA A 146 7.48 -7.39 -3.65
C ALA A 146 8.41 -8.58 -3.43
N SER A 147 8.25 -9.25 -2.31
CA SER A 147 8.79 -10.59 -2.07
C SER A 147 7.67 -11.64 -2.12
N VAL A 148 8.03 -12.91 -1.90
CA VAL A 148 7.08 -14.02 -1.83
C VAL A 148 5.95 -13.80 -0.82
N SER A 149 6.11 -12.92 0.15
CA SER A 149 5.06 -12.54 1.12
C SER A 149 3.84 -11.85 0.48
N ALA A 150 3.94 -11.40 -0.77
CA ALA A 150 2.81 -10.86 -1.53
C ALA A 150 1.89 -11.95 -2.10
N ILE A 151 2.31 -13.23 -2.06
CA ILE A 151 1.54 -14.36 -2.61
C ILE A 151 0.71 -15.04 -1.50
N TYR A 152 1.20 -15.03 -0.25
CA TYR A 152 0.61 -15.78 0.85
C TYR A 152 0.11 -14.89 1.98
N GLY A 153 -0.95 -15.34 2.66
CA GLY A 153 -1.42 -14.74 3.90
C GLY A 153 -2.05 -13.37 3.74
N LEU A 154 -2.54 -13.01 2.58
CA LEU A 154 -3.40 -11.85 2.39
C LEU A 154 -4.86 -12.30 2.53
N GLY A 155 -5.69 -11.45 3.14
CA GLY A 155 -7.13 -11.69 3.27
C GLY A 155 -7.85 -11.69 1.92
N ASP A 156 -9.17 -11.90 1.97
CA ASP A 156 -10.03 -11.80 0.78
C ASP A 156 -10.07 -10.35 0.27
N PRO A 157 -9.67 -10.07 -0.99
CA PRO A 157 -9.70 -8.74 -1.57
C PRO A 157 -11.10 -8.12 -1.58
N ASN A 158 -12.15 -8.91 -1.80
CA ASN A 158 -13.53 -8.43 -1.80
C ASN A 158 -13.97 -8.00 -0.41
N ALA A 159 -13.61 -8.77 0.63
CA ALA A 159 -13.86 -8.41 2.01
C ALA A 159 -13.14 -7.09 2.36
N TYR A 160 -11.86 -6.95 1.99
CA TYR A 160 -11.09 -5.73 2.19
C TYR A 160 -11.75 -4.52 1.52
N MET A 161 -12.12 -4.64 0.23
CA MET A 161 -12.75 -3.55 -0.52
C MET A 161 -14.13 -3.18 0.03
N SER A 162 -14.92 -4.13 0.52
CA SER A 162 -16.23 -3.85 1.13
C SER A 162 -16.15 -3.06 2.44
N MET A 163 -14.97 -3.04 3.07
CA MET A 163 -14.72 -2.32 4.31
C MET A 163 -14.19 -0.91 4.13
N LEU A 164 -13.89 -0.48 2.90
CA LEU A 164 -13.47 0.89 2.63
C LEU A 164 -14.56 1.89 3.07
N LEU A 165 -14.16 2.97 3.73
CA LEU A 165 -15.04 4.05 4.12
C LEU A 165 -14.81 5.26 3.22
N HIS A 166 -15.73 5.48 2.28
CA HIS A 166 -15.72 6.65 1.42
C HIS A 166 -16.59 7.74 2.04
N ILE A 167 -16.05 8.94 2.14
CA ILE A 167 -16.75 10.12 2.66
C ILE A 167 -16.53 11.27 1.68
N VAL A 168 -17.63 11.93 1.34
CA VAL A 168 -17.64 13.10 0.46
C VAL A 168 -18.19 14.29 1.25
N GLN A 169 -17.65 15.48 1.02
CA GLN A 169 -18.19 16.70 1.59
C GLN A 169 -19.64 16.89 1.15
N GLY A 170 -20.55 17.13 2.10
CA GLY A 170 -21.99 17.21 1.88
C GLY A 170 -22.73 15.87 2.05
N ASP A 171 -22.03 14.76 2.27
CA ASP A 171 -22.68 13.47 2.61
C ASP A 171 -23.45 13.59 3.93
N ARG A 172 -24.58 12.89 3.99
CA ARG A 172 -25.31 12.69 5.24
C ARG A 172 -24.96 11.36 5.86
N ILE A 173 -24.14 11.41 6.88
CA ILE A 173 -23.68 10.26 7.65
C ILE A 173 -23.50 10.67 9.12
N SER A 174 -24.08 9.92 10.04
CA SER A 174 -23.94 10.25 11.45
C SER A 174 -22.52 10.00 11.95
N ARG A 175 -22.09 10.78 12.94
CA ARG A 175 -20.84 10.57 13.64
C ARG A 175 -20.67 9.14 14.14
N ASP A 176 -21.75 8.56 14.69
CA ASP A 176 -21.72 7.21 15.26
C ASP A 176 -21.57 6.13 14.18
N ASP A 177 -22.09 6.37 12.97
CA ASP A 177 -21.88 5.46 11.83
C ASP A 177 -20.42 5.49 11.36
N ILE A 178 -19.80 6.68 11.28
CA ILE A 178 -18.38 6.79 10.98
C ILE A 178 -17.55 6.04 12.02
N ILE A 179 -17.82 6.25 13.32
CA ILE A 179 -17.12 5.58 14.41
C ILE A 179 -17.29 4.06 14.33
N ARG A 180 -18.50 3.57 14.09
CA ARG A 180 -18.76 2.13 13.93
C ARG A 180 -17.93 1.53 12.80
N ARG A 181 -17.87 2.20 11.64
CA ARG A 181 -17.06 1.77 10.51
C ARG A 181 -15.57 1.76 10.85
N LEU A 182 -15.06 2.79 11.52
CA LEU A 182 -13.66 2.82 11.97
C LEU A 182 -13.33 1.64 12.90
N VAL A 183 -14.22 1.30 13.84
CA VAL A 183 -14.03 0.14 14.73
C VAL A 183 -14.04 -1.17 13.93
N GLU A 184 -14.95 -1.34 12.97
CA GLU A 184 -14.99 -2.51 12.07
C GLU A 184 -13.69 -2.65 11.26
N MET A 185 -13.08 -1.52 10.86
CA MET A 185 -11.80 -1.43 10.17
C MET A 185 -10.59 -1.57 11.11
N GLN A 186 -10.82 -1.91 12.39
CA GLN A 186 -9.81 -2.11 13.44
C GLN A 186 -9.07 -0.85 13.89
N TYR A 187 -9.60 0.34 13.63
CA TYR A 187 -9.06 1.56 14.22
C TYR A 187 -9.35 1.62 15.71
N THR A 188 -8.40 2.14 16.47
CA THR A 188 -8.50 2.25 17.92
C THR A 188 -8.75 3.71 18.32
N ARG A 189 -9.70 3.97 19.20
CA ARG A 189 -9.89 5.29 19.77
C ARG A 189 -8.77 5.61 20.74
N ASN A 190 -8.07 6.74 20.54
CA ASN A 190 -7.04 7.20 21.45
C ASN A 190 -7.00 8.74 21.45
N GLU A 191 -7.34 9.33 22.61
CA GLU A 191 -7.37 10.78 22.77
C GLU A 191 -6.00 11.37 23.18
N LEU A 192 -5.12 10.54 23.76
CA LEU A 192 -3.83 10.96 24.31
C LEU A 192 -2.70 10.79 23.29
N GLU A 193 -2.61 9.59 22.71
CA GLU A 193 -1.57 9.26 21.74
C GLU A 193 -2.21 9.08 20.36
N PHE A 194 -2.06 10.12 19.53
CA PHE A 194 -2.62 10.12 18.20
C PHE A 194 -1.61 9.53 17.20
N LEU A 195 -1.65 8.19 17.09
CA LEU A 195 -0.75 7.37 16.26
C LEU A 195 -1.47 6.83 15.02
N ARG A 196 -0.73 6.24 14.08
CA ARG A 196 -1.28 5.56 12.91
C ARG A 196 -2.29 4.48 13.31
N GLY A 197 -3.40 4.40 12.59
CA GLY A 197 -4.48 3.46 12.89
C GLY A 197 -5.27 3.81 14.14
N THR A 198 -5.22 5.06 14.58
CA THR A 198 -6.08 5.56 15.67
C THR A 198 -6.98 6.68 15.18
N TYR A 199 -8.03 6.93 15.93
CA TYR A 199 -8.90 8.10 15.78
C TYR A 199 -9.19 8.75 17.13
N ARG A 200 -9.57 10.03 17.11
CA ARG A 200 -10.02 10.77 18.28
C ARG A 200 -11.22 11.63 17.93
N ILE A 201 -12.01 11.99 18.94
CA ILE A 201 -13.29 12.69 18.77
C ILE A 201 -13.30 13.92 19.67
N ARG A 202 -13.68 15.05 19.11
CA ARG A 202 -13.86 16.32 19.85
C ARG A 202 -15.15 17.00 19.37
N GLY A 203 -16.25 16.76 20.07
CA GLY A 203 -17.58 17.23 19.64
C GLY A 203 -17.96 16.59 18.30
N GLU A 204 -18.19 17.41 17.29
CA GLU A 204 -18.55 16.99 15.94
C GLU A 204 -17.31 16.85 15.01
N ILE A 205 -16.11 16.81 15.59
CA ILE A 205 -14.85 16.64 14.86
C ILE A 205 -14.32 15.24 15.10
N ILE A 206 -14.01 14.54 14.01
CA ILE A 206 -13.34 13.24 14.02
C ILE A 206 -11.97 13.42 13.35
N ASP A 207 -10.91 13.22 14.11
CA ASP A 207 -9.54 13.13 13.58
C ASP A 207 -9.16 11.66 13.41
N ILE A 208 -8.68 11.29 12.24
CA ILE A 208 -8.28 9.93 11.89
C ILE A 208 -6.84 9.96 11.40
N PHE A 209 -5.96 9.13 11.97
CA PHE A 209 -4.63 8.94 11.43
C PHE A 209 -4.60 7.63 10.63
N PRO A 210 -4.66 7.69 9.29
CA PRO A 210 -4.72 6.49 8.46
C PRO A 210 -3.53 5.57 8.70
N ALA A 211 -3.76 4.27 8.67
CA ALA A 211 -2.73 3.28 8.96
C ALA A 211 -1.63 3.24 7.89
N GLU A 212 -1.97 3.60 6.65
CA GLU A 212 -1.06 3.68 5.51
C GLU A 212 -0.31 5.01 5.39
N SER A 213 -0.73 6.05 6.16
CA SER A 213 -0.11 7.38 6.09
C SER A 213 1.15 7.45 6.94
N ASP A 214 2.18 8.13 6.43
CA ASP A 214 3.43 8.37 7.15
C ASP A 214 3.43 9.70 7.94
N GLN A 215 2.71 10.73 7.45
CA GLN A 215 2.84 12.09 7.96
C GLN A 215 1.52 12.80 8.20
N ASN A 216 0.45 12.45 7.50
CA ASN A 216 -0.75 13.26 7.48
C ASN A 216 -1.96 12.53 8.07
N ALA A 217 -2.73 13.25 8.87
CA ALA A 217 -4.00 12.81 9.40
C ALA A 217 -5.17 13.51 8.69
N ILE A 218 -6.35 12.92 8.82
CA ILE A 218 -7.60 13.41 8.25
C ILE A 218 -8.44 13.99 9.37
N ARG A 219 -9.02 15.15 9.15
CA ARG A 219 -10.05 15.76 9.97
C ARG A 219 -11.35 15.82 9.20
N ILE A 220 -12.40 15.27 9.77
CA ILE A 220 -13.78 15.34 9.30
C ILE A 220 -14.54 16.20 10.29
N GLU A 221 -15.15 17.26 9.83
CA GLU A 221 -16.03 18.13 10.62
C GLU A 221 -17.47 17.89 10.18
N LEU A 222 -18.33 17.62 11.13
CA LEU A 222 -19.75 17.41 10.92
C LEU A 222 -20.53 18.62 11.41
N PHE A 223 -21.61 18.94 10.74
CA PHE A 223 -22.67 19.80 11.25
C PHE A 223 -23.93 18.94 11.30
N ASP A 224 -24.34 18.55 12.51
CA ASP A 224 -25.35 17.53 12.72
C ASP A 224 -24.90 16.21 12.01
N ASP A 225 -25.68 15.67 11.09
CA ASP A 225 -25.36 14.49 10.31
C ASP A 225 -24.77 14.81 8.92
N GLU A 226 -24.36 16.05 8.65
CA GLU A 226 -23.80 16.46 7.36
C GLU A 226 -22.29 16.67 7.46
N VAL A 227 -21.52 16.12 6.53
CA VAL A 227 -20.08 16.33 6.42
C VAL A 227 -19.81 17.75 5.91
N GLU A 228 -19.50 18.67 6.81
CA GLU A 228 -19.23 20.08 6.48
C GLU A 228 -17.87 20.27 5.81
N SER A 229 -16.83 19.60 6.32
CA SER A 229 -15.50 19.72 5.75
C SER A 229 -14.63 18.49 5.97
N ILE A 230 -13.71 18.28 5.01
CA ILE A 230 -12.67 17.24 5.07
C ILE A 230 -11.33 17.91 4.85
N ARG A 231 -10.36 17.65 5.75
CA ARG A 231 -9.04 18.28 5.71
C ARG A 231 -7.94 17.27 6.01
N TRP A 232 -6.83 17.41 5.31
CA TRP A 232 -5.57 16.77 5.69
C TRP A 232 -4.75 17.74 6.54
N PHE A 233 -4.20 17.28 7.63
CA PHE A 233 -3.40 18.06 8.55
C PHE A 233 -2.20 17.29 9.09
N ASP A 234 -1.17 18.00 9.52
CA ASP A 234 -0.02 17.44 10.22
C ASP A 234 -0.42 17.12 11.67
N PRO A 235 -0.39 15.87 12.13
CA PRO A 235 -0.83 15.48 13.46
C PRO A 235 0.04 16.03 14.59
N LEU A 236 1.30 16.39 14.32
CA LEU A 236 2.24 16.94 15.30
C LEU A 236 2.01 18.43 15.53
N THR A 237 1.82 19.17 14.45
CA THR A 237 1.70 20.64 14.50
C THR A 237 0.26 21.13 14.44
N GLY A 238 -0.68 20.28 14.03
CA GLY A 238 -2.07 20.66 13.77
C GLY A 238 -2.27 21.52 12.51
N LYS A 239 -1.19 21.77 11.73
CA LYS A 239 -1.27 22.64 10.56
C LYS A 239 -2.04 21.98 9.43
N LEU A 240 -2.91 22.76 8.79
CA LEU A 240 -3.62 22.37 7.59
C LEU A 240 -2.61 22.10 6.46
N VAL A 241 -2.69 20.91 5.87
CA VAL A 241 -1.93 20.53 4.67
C VAL A 241 -2.75 20.86 3.43
N ARG A 242 -3.99 20.36 3.35
CA ARG A 242 -4.92 20.64 2.24
C ARG A 242 -6.36 20.35 2.64
N LYS A 243 -7.30 20.99 1.96
CA LYS A 243 -8.72 20.60 1.96
C LYS A 243 -8.94 19.50 0.91
N ALA A 244 -9.90 18.63 1.13
CA ALA A 244 -10.28 17.59 0.20
C ALA A 244 -11.81 17.53 0.06
N PRO A 245 -12.35 17.44 -1.16
CA PRO A 245 -13.79 17.28 -1.35
C PRO A 245 -14.27 15.88 -0.96
N ARG A 246 -13.36 14.92 -0.91
CA ARG A 246 -13.63 13.52 -0.55
C ARG A 246 -12.40 12.84 0.02
N VAL A 247 -12.62 11.76 0.77
CA VAL A 247 -11.56 10.91 1.29
C VAL A 247 -12.01 9.44 1.31
N THR A 248 -11.06 8.54 1.10
CA THR A 248 -11.23 7.11 1.35
C THR A 248 -10.35 6.72 2.51
N ILE A 249 -10.92 6.05 3.52
CA ILE A 249 -10.20 5.50 4.65
C ILE A 249 -10.10 3.99 4.45
N TYR A 250 -8.89 3.47 4.58
CA TYR A 250 -8.54 2.07 4.37
C TYR A 250 -8.47 1.32 5.71
N PRO A 251 -8.78 0.01 5.74
CA PRO A 251 -8.64 -0.79 6.95
C PRO A 251 -7.22 -0.74 7.53
N LYS A 252 -7.12 -0.81 8.86
CA LYS A 252 -5.84 -0.81 9.58
C LYS A 252 -4.98 -2.05 9.29
N SER A 253 -5.57 -3.11 8.76
CA SER A 253 -4.90 -4.38 8.49
C SER A 253 -5.46 -5.03 7.22
N HIS A 254 -4.64 -5.85 6.53
CA HIS A 254 -5.12 -6.71 5.44
C HIS A 254 -6.03 -7.86 5.94
N TYR A 255 -6.00 -8.14 7.24
CA TYR A 255 -6.71 -9.27 7.86
C TYR A 255 -8.07 -8.89 8.46
N VAL A 256 -8.73 -7.89 7.88
CA VAL A 256 -10.09 -7.52 8.28
C VAL A 256 -11.11 -8.52 7.72
N THR A 257 -12.05 -8.92 8.56
CA THR A 257 -13.12 -9.84 8.18
C THR A 257 -14.47 -9.21 8.53
N PRO A 258 -15.38 -9.06 7.55
CA PRO A 258 -16.73 -8.59 7.82
C PRO A 258 -17.42 -9.46 8.87
N LYS A 259 -18.26 -8.85 9.73
CA LYS A 259 -18.97 -9.55 10.81
C LYS A 259 -19.82 -10.74 10.33
N ASP A 260 -20.42 -10.62 9.15
CA ASP A 260 -21.24 -11.69 8.56
C ASP A 260 -20.42 -12.95 8.23
N ASN A 261 -19.16 -12.77 7.89
CA ASN A 261 -18.24 -13.89 7.63
C ASN A 261 -17.78 -14.55 8.93
N LEU A 262 -17.61 -13.77 10.00
CA LEU A 262 -17.31 -14.28 11.34
C LEU A 262 -18.48 -15.12 11.88
N GLN A 263 -19.72 -14.69 11.70
CA GLN A 263 -20.92 -15.44 12.12
C GLN A 263 -21.13 -16.74 11.34
N ARG A 264 -20.62 -16.85 10.12
CA ARG A 264 -20.68 -18.09 9.32
C ARG A 264 -19.56 -19.08 9.67
N ALA A 265 -18.49 -18.61 10.33
CA ALA A 265 -17.34 -19.44 10.71
C ALA A 265 -17.47 -20.03 12.12
N ILE A 266 -18.46 -19.58 12.92
CA ILE A 266 -18.85 -20.10 14.23
C ILE A 266 -20.07 -21.02 14.08
#